data_ce8c778693c2166bdaa247339c3e652d
#
_entry.id   ce8c778693c2166bdaa247339c3e652d
#
_cell.length_a   1.000
_cell.length_b   1.000
_cell.length_c   1.000
_cell.angle_alpha   90.00
_cell.angle_beta   90.00
_cell.angle_gamma   90.00
#
_symmetry.space_group_name_H-M   'P 1'
#
loop_
_entity.id
_entity.type
_entity.pdbx_description
1 polymer ?
#
loop_
_entity_poly.entity_id
_entity_poly.type
_entity_poly.pdbx_seq_one_letter_code
_entity_poly.pdbx_strand_id
1 'polypeptide(L)'
;MSSGLFKQEEALLSNAKAQSENHTLDAEQSKVLLKGYEKLLKQTRRLVKMSDRTEAELNRLSKEQVNLNQTLSEQNNKLETLSVKLSKYLSPQVYESIFSGKAEVRVGADRKYLTVFFSDIVSFTEITDQLEPEILTRSLNAYLNEMAAVAISHGATIDKYIGDAIMVFLGDPETLGPQHDAVKCVTMALAMQEKVKLLNHELNTMGVTRPFNIRCGINSGICTVGNFGSENRLDYTAIGNQVNLASRLESAAGVGEVLISEETMLLTQKHFEFVPNKEIKV
;
A
#
# COMPACT_ATOMS: atom_id res chain seq x y z
N MET A 1 15.71 49.74 7.66
CA MET A 1 16.97 50.45 7.34
C MET A 1 16.79 51.48 6.23
N SER A 2 15.77 52.35 6.30
CA SER A 2 15.53 53.40 5.26
C SER A 2 15.91 54.82 5.71
N SER A 3 16.37 55.00 6.96
CA SER A 3 16.55 56.33 7.50
C SER A 3 17.85 57.06 7.08
N GLY A 4 18.69 56.51 6.24
CA GLY A 4 19.96 57.12 5.82
C GLY A 4 20.02 57.62 4.38
N LEU A 5 19.09 57.17 3.52
CA LEU A 5 19.19 57.39 2.06
C LEU A 5 18.90 58.81 1.62
N PHE A 6 18.13 59.56 2.39
CA PHE A 6 17.68 60.91 2.03
C PHE A 6 18.08 61.98 3.04
N LYS A 7 18.98 61.69 3.98
CA LYS A 7 19.42 62.63 5.02
C LYS A 7 20.01 63.93 4.47
N GLN A 8 20.72 63.86 3.37
CA GLN A 8 21.30 65.06 2.74
C GLN A 8 20.23 65.90 2.04
N GLU A 9 19.29 65.23 1.39
CA GLU A 9 18.15 65.87 0.71
C GLU A 9 17.17 66.48 1.72
N GLU A 10 16.92 65.82 2.84
CA GLU A 10 16.08 66.34 3.94
C GLU A 10 16.74 67.58 4.61
N ALA A 11 18.03 67.56 4.81
CA ALA A 11 18.79 68.71 5.33
C ALA A 11 18.76 69.89 4.35
N LEU A 12 18.94 69.64 3.06
CA LEU A 12 18.84 70.68 2.01
C LEU A 12 17.40 71.27 1.97
N LEU A 13 16.41 70.44 2.09
CA LEU A 13 15.02 70.88 2.08
C LEU A 13 14.66 71.71 3.29
N SER A 14 15.14 71.30 4.47
CA SER A 14 14.94 72.04 5.75
C SER A 14 15.63 73.43 5.72
N ASN A 15 16.87 73.49 5.25
CA ASN A 15 17.56 74.76 5.07
C ASN A 15 16.91 75.70 4.07
N ALA A 16 16.43 75.15 2.95
CA ALA A 16 15.73 75.91 1.95
C ALA A 16 14.39 76.47 2.44
N LYS A 17 13.64 75.70 3.23
CA LYS A 17 12.40 76.18 3.87
C LYS A 17 12.67 77.38 4.79
N ALA A 18 13.67 77.23 5.65
CA ALA A 18 14.03 78.30 6.60
C ALA A 18 14.51 79.57 5.91
N GLN A 19 15.22 79.46 4.78
CA GLN A 19 15.67 80.60 4.00
C GLN A 19 14.53 81.21 3.13
N SER A 20 13.59 80.41 2.67
CA SER A 20 12.39 80.89 1.98
C SER A 20 11.47 81.72 2.90
N GLU A 21 11.30 81.28 4.14
CA GLU A 21 10.54 82.04 5.16
C GLU A 21 11.16 83.36 5.46
N ASN A 22 12.50 83.52 5.35
CA ASN A 22 13.22 84.73 5.58
C ASN A 22 13.46 85.61 4.33
N HIS A 23 12.90 85.25 3.18
CA HIS A 23 13.10 85.91 1.88
C HIS A 23 14.57 86.08 1.47
N THR A 24 15.47 85.18 1.86
CA THR A 24 16.91 85.27 1.62
C THR A 24 17.45 84.24 0.66
N LEU A 25 16.63 83.55 -0.14
CA LEU A 25 17.05 82.58 -1.13
C LEU A 25 17.71 83.31 -2.30
N ASP A 26 19.04 83.07 -2.45
CA ASP A 26 19.77 83.58 -3.62
C ASP A 26 19.79 82.60 -4.80
N ALA A 27 20.31 83.02 -5.94
CA ALA A 27 20.35 82.21 -7.17
C ALA A 27 21.26 80.95 -7.04
N GLU A 28 22.24 80.95 -6.17
CA GLU A 28 23.15 79.84 -5.96
C GLU A 28 22.56 78.75 -5.07
N GLN A 29 21.80 79.15 -4.04
CA GLN A 29 21.02 78.26 -3.19
C GLN A 29 19.87 77.56 -3.95
N SER A 30 19.22 78.29 -4.84
CA SER A 30 18.22 77.72 -5.77
C SER A 30 18.82 76.66 -6.65
N LYS A 31 20.05 76.85 -7.13
CA LYS A 31 20.80 75.89 -8.02
C LYS A 31 21.16 74.63 -7.27
N VAL A 32 21.53 74.70 -5.99
CA VAL A 32 21.83 73.55 -5.13
C VAL A 32 20.56 72.71 -4.85
N LEU A 33 19.45 73.39 -4.61
CA LEU A 33 18.15 72.73 -4.42
C LEU A 33 17.69 71.98 -5.68
N LEU A 34 17.81 72.61 -6.87
CA LEU A 34 17.45 71.96 -8.13
C LEU A 34 18.30 70.72 -8.38
N LYS A 35 19.61 70.76 -8.14
CA LYS A 35 20.50 69.59 -8.25
C LYS A 35 20.11 68.49 -7.26
N GLY A 36 19.79 68.84 -6.00
CA GLY A 36 19.27 67.88 -4.98
C GLY A 36 17.99 67.19 -5.44
N TYR A 37 17.05 67.96 -5.98
CA TYR A 37 15.79 67.49 -6.47
C TYR A 37 15.96 66.59 -7.72
N GLU A 38 16.81 66.90 -8.67
CA GLU A 38 17.16 66.08 -9.81
C GLU A 38 17.78 64.73 -9.39
N LYS A 39 18.67 64.75 -8.39
CA LYS A 39 19.27 63.55 -7.82
C LYS A 39 18.21 62.66 -7.16
N LEU A 40 17.31 63.25 -6.36
CA LEU A 40 16.22 62.57 -5.68
C LEU A 40 15.28 61.92 -6.72
N LEU A 41 14.86 62.63 -7.76
CA LEU A 41 14.06 62.15 -8.88
C LEU A 41 14.70 60.95 -9.55
N LYS A 42 16.02 61.01 -9.80
CA LYS A 42 16.76 59.92 -10.42
C LYS A 42 16.85 58.69 -9.55
N GLN A 43 17.02 58.88 -8.24
CA GLN A 43 17.00 57.75 -7.25
C GLN A 43 15.63 57.14 -7.16
N THR A 44 14.58 57.94 -7.02
CA THR A 44 13.18 57.48 -6.96
C THR A 44 12.80 56.67 -8.19
N ARG A 45 13.13 57.18 -9.41
CA ARG A 45 12.91 56.45 -10.65
C ARG A 45 13.63 55.11 -10.69
N ARG A 46 14.86 55.02 -10.15
CA ARG A 46 15.58 53.73 -10.03
C ARG A 46 14.87 52.76 -9.06
N LEU A 47 14.43 53.27 -7.88
CA LEU A 47 13.73 52.47 -6.90
C LEU A 47 12.38 51.92 -7.44
N VAL A 48 11.59 52.75 -8.09
CA VAL A 48 10.35 52.34 -8.76
C VAL A 48 10.65 51.26 -9.80
N LYS A 49 11.64 51.46 -10.68
CA LYS A 49 12.00 50.47 -11.69
C LYS A 49 12.52 49.15 -11.09
N MET A 50 13.20 49.20 -9.93
CA MET A 50 13.60 47.99 -9.19
C MET A 50 12.37 47.31 -8.58
N SER A 51 11.47 48.09 -7.95
CA SER A 51 10.22 47.56 -7.38
C SER A 51 9.38 46.83 -8.43
N ASP A 52 9.16 47.47 -9.59
CA ASP A 52 8.38 46.88 -10.71
C ASP A 52 9.01 45.57 -11.18
N ARG A 53 10.36 45.51 -11.28
CA ARG A 53 11.07 44.27 -11.67
C ARG A 53 10.92 43.18 -10.61
N THR A 54 11.05 43.54 -9.32
CA THR A 54 10.91 42.57 -8.23
C THR A 54 9.50 42.03 -8.15
N GLU A 55 8.51 42.89 -8.34
CA GLU A 55 7.09 42.48 -8.37
C GLU A 55 6.78 41.56 -9.56
N ALA A 56 7.31 41.89 -10.76
CA ALA A 56 7.16 41.04 -11.94
C ALA A 56 7.82 39.64 -11.74
N GLU A 57 9.01 39.59 -11.12
CA GLU A 57 9.72 38.34 -10.80
C GLU A 57 8.97 37.53 -9.73
N LEU A 58 8.48 38.16 -8.66
CA LEU A 58 7.65 37.56 -7.64
C LEU A 58 6.37 36.92 -8.25
N ASN A 59 5.69 37.65 -9.11
CA ASN A 59 4.50 37.17 -9.81
C ASN A 59 4.80 36.00 -10.73
N ARG A 60 5.97 36.00 -11.39
CA ARG A 60 6.43 34.89 -12.23
C ARG A 60 6.70 33.65 -11.39
N LEU A 61 7.48 33.79 -10.31
CA LEU A 61 7.82 32.69 -9.40
C LEU A 61 6.57 32.12 -8.70
N SER A 62 5.63 32.97 -8.30
CA SER A 62 4.37 32.54 -7.71
C SER A 62 3.54 31.68 -8.68
N LYS A 63 3.44 32.08 -9.95
CA LYS A 63 2.76 31.29 -11.00
C LYS A 63 3.47 29.95 -11.25
N GLU A 64 4.79 29.97 -11.31
CA GLU A 64 5.59 28.76 -11.50
C GLU A 64 5.42 27.78 -10.34
N GLN A 65 5.40 28.29 -9.08
CA GLN A 65 5.15 27.49 -7.88
C GLN A 65 3.75 26.87 -7.89
N VAL A 66 2.72 27.62 -8.29
CA VAL A 66 1.34 27.09 -8.39
C VAL A 66 1.28 25.97 -9.42
N ASN A 67 1.88 26.15 -10.60
CA ASN A 67 1.90 25.13 -11.64
C ASN A 67 2.66 23.87 -11.19
N LEU A 68 3.82 24.05 -10.52
CA LEU A 68 4.60 22.93 -10.00
C LEU A 68 3.83 22.14 -8.93
N ASN A 69 3.17 22.84 -8.03
CA ASN A 69 2.34 22.20 -7.00
C ASN A 69 1.16 21.42 -7.61
N GLN A 70 0.54 21.98 -8.66
CA GLN A 70 -0.53 21.27 -9.37
C GLN A 70 -0.01 20.01 -10.05
N THR A 71 1.12 20.09 -10.77
CA THR A 71 1.74 18.93 -11.40
C THR A 71 2.14 17.86 -10.38
N LEU A 72 2.71 18.28 -9.25
CA LEU A 72 3.07 17.36 -8.17
C LEU A 72 1.85 16.66 -7.57
N SER A 73 0.75 17.40 -7.37
CA SER A 73 -0.52 16.82 -6.89
C SER A 73 -1.10 15.80 -7.87
N GLU A 74 -1.08 16.10 -9.17
CA GLU A 74 -1.54 15.17 -10.21
C GLU A 74 -0.69 13.90 -10.26
N GLN A 75 0.63 14.03 -10.14
CA GLN A 75 1.54 12.88 -10.10
C GLN A 75 1.32 12.04 -8.86
N ASN A 76 1.17 12.65 -7.68
CA ASN A 76 0.89 11.94 -6.43
C ASN A 76 -0.43 11.17 -6.51
N ASN A 77 -1.50 11.78 -7.00
CA ASN A 77 -2.79 11.12 -7.19
C ASN A 77 -2.70 9.93 -8.16
N LYS A 78 -1.89 10.07 -9.21
CA LYS A 78 -1.65 8.98 -10.16
C LYS A 78 -0.88 7.83 -9.52
N LEU A 79 0.16 8.13 -8.74
CA LEU A 79 0.94 7.14 -8.00
C LEU A 79 0.08 6.41 -6.98
N GLU A 80 -0.75 7.12 -6.21
CA GLU A 80 -1.68 6.53 -5.25
C GLU A 80 -2.68 5.60 -5.94
N THR A 81 -3.26 6.05 -7.06
CA THR A 81 -4.18 5.22 -7.85
C THR A 81 -3.51 3.95 -8.38
N LEU A 82 -2.27 4.04 -8.87
CA LEU A 82 -1.51 2.88 -9.32
C LEU A 82 -1.15 1.95 -8.16
N SER A 83 -0.75 2.49 -7.03
CA SER A 83 -0.45 1.76 -5.79
C SER A 83 -1.66 0.93 -5.34
N VAL A 84 -2.86 1.55 -5.26
CA VAL A 84 -4.11 0.85 -4.92
C VAL A 84 -4.48 -0.23 -5.96
N LYS A 85 -4.19 -0.02 -7.23
CA LYS A 85 -4.41 -1.07 -8.25
C LYS A 85 -3.44 -2.23 -8.06
N LEU A 86 -2.17 -1.96 -7.81
CA LEU A 86 -1.14 -2.99 -7.61
C LEU A 86 -1.37 -3.78 -6.31
N SER A 87 -1.92 -3.16 -5.25
CA SER A 87 -2.22 -3.87 -4.01
C SER A 87 -3.20 -5.02 -4.18
N LYS A 88 -4.03 -5.01 -5.25
CA LYS A 88 -4.96 -6.11 -5.55
C LYS A 88 -4.28 -7.38 -6.10
N TYR A 89 -3.04 -7.28 -6.54
CA TYR A 89 -2.26 -8.40 -7.09
C TYR A 89 -1.24 -8.96 -6.10
N LEU A 90 -1.12 -8.35 -4.93
CA LEU A 90 -0.23 -8.77 -3.84
C LEU A 90 -1.06 -9.09 -2.61
N SER A 91 -0.58 -9.99 -1.75
CA SER A 91 -1.19 -10.11 -0.43
C SER A 91 -1.01 -8.81 0.36
N PRO A 92 -1.96 -8.40 1.22
CA PRO A 92 -1.87 -7.16 1.99
C PRO A 92 -0.56 -7.05 2.78
N GLN A 93 -0.11 -8.14 3.39
CA GLN A 93 1.12 -8.20 4.18
C GLN A 93 2.38 -7.97 3.33
N VAL A 94 2.42 -8.57 2.13
CA VAL A 94 3.53 -8.37 1.17
C VAL A 94 3.52 -6.93 0.65
N TYR A 95 2.34 -6.40 0.32
CA TYR A 95 2.18 -5.02 -0.09
C TYR A 95 2.70 -4.04 0.97
N GLU A 96 2.26 -4.18 2.23
CA GLU A 96 2.73 -3.33 3.32
C GLU A 96 4.24 -3.44 3.55
N SER A 97 4.79 -4.65 3.48
CA SER A 97 6.24 -4.87 3.66
C SER A 97 7.07 -4.16 2.59
N ILE A 98 6.62 -4.18 1.33
CA ILE A 98 7.28 -3.50 0.21
C ILE A 98 7.14 -1.97 0.34
N PHE A 99 5.92 -1.46 0.53
CA PHE A 99 5.65 -0.02 0.53
C PHE A 99 6.09 0.70 1.80
N SER A 100 6.22 -0.02 2.93
CA SER A 100 6.83 0.51 4.16
C SER A 100 8.37 0.55 4.10
N GLY A 101 8.98 0.01 3.04
CA GLY A 101 10.44 -0.09 2.90
C GLY A 101 11.10 -1.11 3.83
N LYS A 102 10.31 -1.98 4.48
CA LYS A 102 10.83 -3.04 5.35
C LYS A 102 11.45 -4.20 4.55
N ALA A 103 10.98 -4.44 3.33
CA ALA A 103 11.50 -5.46 2.45
C ALA A 103 12.02 -4.85 1.14
N GLU A 104 13.22 -5.24 0.73
CA GLU A 104 13.72 -4.99 -0.61
C GLU A 104 13.16 -6.04 -1.58
N VAL A 105 12.62 -5.58 -2.71
CA VAL A 105 12.17 -6.46 -3.80
C VAL A 105 13.39 -6.94 -4.58
N ARG A 106 14.01 -8.00 -4.07
CA ARG A 106 15.13 -8.68 -4.75
C ARG A 106 14.90 -10.18 -4.76
N VAL A 107 15.50 -10.88 -5.70
CA VAL A 107 15.55 -12.35 -5.68
C VAL A 107 16.28 -12.78 -4.40
N GLY A 108 15.59 -13.52 -3.56
CA GLY A 108 16.13 -14.00 -2.29
C GLY A 108 15.06 -14.70 -1.48
N ALA A 109 15.48 -15.65 -0.68
CA ALA A 109 14.58 -16.43 0.15
C ALA A 109 15.27 -16.84 1.45
N ASP A 110 14.47 -16.94 2.51
CA ASP A 110 14.90 -17.32 3.85
C ASP A 110 14.25 -18.64 4.28
N ARG A 111 14.92 -19.36 5.16
CA ARG A 111 14.33 -20.51 5.84
C ARG A 111 13.53 -20.04 7.04
N LYS A 112 12.22 -20.33 7.03
CA LYS A 112 11.31 -19.99 8.11
C LYS A 112 10.44 -21.17 8.49
N TYR A 113 10.03 -21.22 9.75
CA TYR A 113 9.05 -22.19 10.18
C TYR A 113 7.66 -21.65 9.87
N LEU A 114 6.94 -22.31 8.96
CA LEU A 114 5.63 -21.91 8.50
C LEU A 114 4.59 -22.97 8.84
N THR A 115 3.34 -22.54 9.00
CA THR A 115 2.18 -23.41 8.91
C THR A 115 1.49 -23.14 7.59
N VAL A 116 1.49 -24.12 6.70
CA VAL A 116 0.98 -24.04 5.33
C VAL A 116 -0.40 -24.69 5.26
N PHE A 117 -1.31 -24.02 4.60
CA PHE A 117 -2.69 -24.42 4.39
C PHE A 117 -3.01 -24.48 2.90
N PHE A 118 -3.70 -25.53 2.51
CA PHE A 118 -4.37 -25.66 1.21
C PHE A 118 -5.85 -25.94 1.42
N SER A 119 -6.68 -25.36 0.56
CA SER A 119 -8.08 -25.76 0.43
C SER A 119 -8.48 -25.82 -1.03
N ASP A 120 -9.44 -26.70 -1.33
CA ASP A 120 -9.97 -26.93 -2.68
C ASP A 120 -11.47 -27.19 -2.60
N ILE A 121 -12.23 -26.80 -3.63
CA ILE A 121 -13.66 -27.11 -3.73
C ILE A 121 -13.83 -28.52 -4.27
N VAL A 122 -14.50 -29.38 -3.52
CA VAL A 122 -14.71 -30.77 -3.90
C VAL A 122 -15.54 -30.87 -5.17
N SER A 123 -15.06 -31.62 -6.16
CA SER A 123 -15.68 -31.80 -7.47
C SER A 123 -15.97 -30.50 -8.24
N PHE A 124 -15.09 -29.49 -8.10
CA PHE A 124 -15.29 -28.20 -8.75
C PHE A 124 -15.45 -28.30 -10.26
N THR A 125 -14.66 -29.14 -10.93
CA THR A 125 -14.78 -29.37 -12.38
C THR A 125 -16.19 -29.84 -12.79
N GLU A 126 -16.79 -30.72 -12.02
CA GLU A 126 -18.18 -31.18 -12.30
C GLU A 126 -19.22 -30.09 -12.08
N ILE A 127 -18.95 -29.17 -11.14
CA ILE A 127 -19.81 -28.01 -10.87
C ILE A 127 -19.69 -27.00 -12.01
N THR A 128 -18.47 -26.74 -12.49
CA THR A 128 -18.22 -25.76 -13.55
C THR A 128 -18.84 -26.18 -14.88
N ASP A 129 -18.84 -27.46 -15.20
CA ASP A 129 -19.45 -27.98 -16.43
C ASP A 129 -20.97 -27.75 -16.52
N GLN A 130 -21.61 -27.46 -15.38
CA GLN A 130 -23.07 -27.24 -15.28
C GLN A 130 -23.45 -25.76 -15.17
N LEU A 131 -22.48 -24.86 -15.05
CA LEU A 131 -22.72 -23.43 -14.82
C LEU A 131 -22.44 -22.60 -16.07
N GLU A 132 -23.26 -21.59 -16.30
CA GLU A 132 -22.97 -20.56 -17.28
C GLU A 132 -21.71 -19.76 -16.83
N PRO A 133 -20.83 -19.34 -17.76
CA PRO A 133 -19.55 -18.69 -17.44
C PRO A 133 -19.67 -17.47 -16.52
N GLU A 134 -20.75 -16.69 -16.64
CA GLU A 134 -21.02 -15.52 -15.82
C GLU A 134 -21.39 -15.91 -14.40
N ILE A 135 -22.18 -16.97 -14.22
CA ILE A 135 -22.54 -17.50 -12.89
C ILE A 135 -21.29 -18.08 -12.23
N LEU A 136 -20.51 -18.88 -12.97
CA LEU A 136 -19.26 -19.44 -12.49
C LEU A 136 -18.30 -18.34 -11.99
N THR A 137 -18.05 -17.34 -12.83
CA THR A 137 -17.13 -16.24 -12.48
C THR A 137 -17.59 -15.49 -11.23
N ARG A 138 -18.87 -15.18 -11.13
CA ARG A 138 -19.44 -14.47 -9.99
C ARG A 138 -19.38 -15.30 -8.71
N SER A 139 -19.72 -16.58 -8.81
CA SER A 139 -19.77 -17.51 -7.68
C SER A 139 -18.37 -17.82 -7.15
N LEU A 140 -17.41 -18.07 -8.05
CA LEU A 140 -16.00 -18.28 -7.66
C LEU A 140 -15.40 -17.03 -7.01
N ASN A 141 -15.65 -15.84 -7.56
CA ASN A 141 -15.17 -14.61 -6.95
C ASN A 141 -15.82 -14.35 -5.58
N ALA A 142 -17.10 -14.65 -5.39
CA ALA A 142 -17.75 -14.56 -4.09
C ALA A 142 -17.08 -15.51 -3.08
N TYR A 143 -16.83 -16.77 -3.47
CA TYR A 143 -16.12 -17.73 -2.64
C TYR A 143 -14.70 -17.26 -2.29
N LEU A 144 -13.90 -16.87 -3.28
CA LEU A 144 -12.51 -16.41 -3.04
C LEU A 144 -12.46 -15.16 -2.15
N ASN A 145 -13.39 -14.23 -2.31
CA ASN A 145 -13.47 -13.04 -1.46
C ASN A 145 -13.75 -13.39 0.01
N GLU A 146 -14.71 -14.29 0.26
CA GLU A 146 -15.04 -14.70 1.61
C GLU A 146 -13.89 -15.49 2.27
N MET A 147 -13.25 -16.39 1.53
CA MET A 147 -12.10 -17.15 2.02
C MET A 147 -10.90 -16.24 2.29
N ALA A 148 -10.64 -15.27 1.41
CA ALA A 148 -9.60 -14.26 1.61
C ALA A 148 -9.86 -13.41 2.86
N ALA A 149 -11.09 -12.98 3.08
CA ALA A 149 -11.46 -12.20 4.26
C ALA A 149 -11.21 -12.99 5.55
N VAL A 150 -11.55 -14.29 5.57
CA VAL A 150 -11.27 -15.18 6.72
C VAL A 150 -9.74 -15.32 6.90
N ALA A 151 -8.97 -15.57 5.84
CA ALA A 151 -7.51 -15.71 5.93
C ALA A 151 -6.85 -14.45 6.51
N ILE A 152 -7.18 -13.28 5.96
CA ILE A 152 -6.62 -11.99 6.38
C ILE A 152 -7.00 -11.68 7.84
N SER A 153 -8.24 -11.96 8.26
CA SER A 153 -8.67 -11.70 9.65
C SER A 153 -7.92 -12.56 10.68
N HIS A 154 -7.35 -13.70 10.25
CA HIS A 154 -6.51 -14.55 11.08
C HIS A 154 -5.00 -14.22 10.96
N GLY A 155 -4.64 -13.17 10.19
CA GLY A 155 -3.24 -12.75 9.98
C GLY A 155 -2.45 -13.67 9.06
N ALA A 156 -3.14 -14.42 8.21
CA ALA A 156 -2.53 -15.33 7.27
C ALA A 156 -2.11 -14.61 5.98
N THR A 157 -1.01 -15.05 5.39
CA THR A 157 -0.53 -14.57 4.09
C THR A 157 -1.12 -15.45 2.98
N ILE A 158 -1.90 -14.85 2.08
CA ILE A 158 -2.40 -15.53 0.89
C ILE A 158 -1.24 -15.59 -0.11
N ASP A 159 -0.80 -16.81 -0.42
CA ASP A 159 0.26 -17.04 -1.42
C ASP A 159 -0.33 -16.88 -2.83
N LYS A 160 -1.26 -17.73 -3.19
CA LYS A 160 -1.89 -17.72 -4.51
C LYS A 160 -3.23 -18.46 -4.55
N TYR A 161 -3.97 -18.18 -5.60
CA TYR A 161 -5.11 -18.98 -6.04
C TYR A 161 -4.67 -19.89 -7.20
N ILE A 162 -5.07 -21.16 -7.16
CA ILE A 162 -4.77 -22.17 -8.18
C ILE A 162 -6.11 -22.73 -8.65
N GLY A 163 -6.77 -22.03 -9.60
CA GLY A 163 -8.16 -22.32 -9.94
C GLY A 163 -9.09 -21.96 -8.77
N ASP A 164 -9.74 -22.97 -8.20
CA ASP A 164 -10.57 -22.88 -7.00
C ASP A 164 -9.80 -23.17 -5.71
N ALA A 165 -8.58 -23.69 -5.82
CA ALA A 165 -7.73 -23.95 -4.67
C ALA A 165 -7.06 -22.67 -4.15
N ILE A 166 -6.87 -22.63 -2.85
CA ILE A 166 -6.24 -21.49 -2.15
C ILE A 166 -5.04 -22.00 -1.36
N MET A 167 -3.88 -21.41 -1.61
CA MET A 167 -2.68 -21.63 -0.81
C MET A 167 -2.47 -20.44 0.11
N VAL A 168 -2.32 -20.73 1.41
CA VAL A 168 -2.12 -19.75 2.47
C VAL A 168 -1.01 -20.25 3.40
N PHE A 169 -0.28 -19.34 4.04
CA PHE A 169 0.63 -19.69 5.12
C PHE A 169 0.60 -18.67 6.26
N LEU A 170 1.01 -19.11 7.46
CA LEU A 170 1.27 -18.29 8.63
C LEU A 170 2.73 -18.47 9.06
N GLY A 171 3.32 -17.42 9.66
CA GLY A 171 4.71 -17.43 10.10
C GLY A 171 5.62 -16.51 9.29
N ASP A 172 5.10 -15.84 8.26
CA ASP A 172 5.78 -14.84 7.45
C ASP A 172 4.78 -13.93 6.70
N PRO A 173 5.04 -12.62 6.55
CA PRO A 173 6.13 -11.82 7.10
C PRO A 173 6.04 -11.60 8.62
N GLU A 174 4.88 -11.82 9.21
CA GLU A 174 4.64 -11.69 10.64
C GLU A 174 4.47 -13.07 11.29
N THR A 175 5.01 -13.24 12.49
CA THR A 175 4.87 -14.47 13.27
C THR A 175 4.69 -14.16 14.75
N LEU A 176 3.87 -14.96 15.41
CA LEU A 176 3.75 -15.02 16.89
C LEU A 176 4.41 -16.27 17.44
N GLY A 177 5.13 -17.00 16.62
CA GLY A 177 5.81 -18.26 16.90
C GLY A 177 5.03 -19.49 16.40
N PRO A 178 5.73 -20.61 16.14
CA PRO A 178 5.18 -21.78 15.45
C PRO A 178 3.88 -22.33 16.06
N GLN A 179 3.76 -22.32 17.38
CA GLN A 179 2.57 -22.82 18.07
C GLN A 179 1.36 -21.91 17.83
N HIS A 180 1.52 -20.58 17.96
CA HIS A 180 0.44 -19.63 17.74
C HIS A 180 0.00 -19.61 16.27
N ASP A 181 0.95 -19.67 15.38
CA ASP A 181 0.69 -19.66 13.94
C ASP A 181 -0.08 -20.93 13.52
N ALA A 182 0.30 -22.10 14.07
CA ALA A 182 -0.43 -23.35 13.84
C ALA A 182 -1.85 -23.31 14.39
N VAL A 183 -2.04 -22.81 15.63
CA VAL A 183 -3.37 -22.66 16.24
C VAL A 183 -4.24 -21.73 15.41
N LYS A 184 -3.73 -20.57 14.98
CA LYS A 184 -4.45 -19.65 14.12
C LYS A 184 -4.82 -20.29 12.77
N CYS A 185 -3.91 -21.08 12.19
CA CYS A 185 -4.16 -21.74 10.91
C CYS A 185 -5.32 -22.76 11.01
N VAL A 186 -5.33 -23.60 12.06
CA VAL A 186 -6.42 -24.56 12.28
C VAL A 186 -7.73 -23.82 12.57
N THR A 187 -7.71 -22.76 13.38
CA THR A 187 -8.90 -21.93 13.65
C THR A 187 -9.44 -21.31 12.36
N MET A 188 -8.56 -20.78 11.52
CA MET A 188 -8.90 -20.23 10.19
C MET A 188 -9.57 -21.29 9.32
N ALA A 189 -9.00 -22.51 9.25
CA ALA A 189 -9.55 -23.59 8.44
C ALA A 189 -10.99 -23.95 8.86
N LEU A 190 -11.22 -24.05 10.18
CA LEU A 190 -12.56 -24.29 10.72
C LEU A 190 -13.53 -23.14 10.42
N ALA A 191 -13.05 -21.90 10.56
CA ALA A 191 -13.86 -20.72 10.18
C ALA A 191 -14.21 -20.68 8.70
N MET A 192 -13.27 -21.09 7.82
CA MET A 192 -13.54 -21.23 6.39
C MET A 192 -14.61 -22.28 6.08
N GLN A 193 -14.58 -23.44 6.76
CA GLN A 193 -15.60 -24.47 6.63
C GLN A 193 -17.01 -23.95 6.99
N GLU A 194 -17.13 -23.24 8.09
CA GLU A 194 -18.41 -22.64 8.49
C GLU A 194 -18.85 -21.53 7.53
N LYS A 195 -17.89 -20.70 7.05
CA LYS A 195 -18.20 -19.63 6.12
C LYS A 195 -18.73 -20.14 4.79
N VAL A 196 -18.17 -21.22 4.27
CA VAL A 196 -18.66 -21.86 3.02
C VAL A 196 -20.08 -22.37 3.18
N LYS A 197 -20.44 -22.95 4.32
CA LYS A 197 -21.83 -23.40 4.58
C LYS A 197 -22.81 -22.22 4.50
N LEU A 198 -22.45 -21.07 5.09
CA LEU A 198 -23.27 -19.86 5.03
C LEU A 198 -23.34 -19.29 3.59
N LEU A 199 -22.22 -19.27 2.90
CA LEU A 199 -22.13 -18.77 1.53
C LEU A 199 -22.98 -19.58 0.55
N ASN A 200 -23.15 -20.88 0.76
CA ASN A 200 -23.96 -21.74 -0.10
C ASN A 200 -25.41 -21.27 -0.22
N HIS A 201 -25.95 -20.58 0.77
CA HIS A 201 -27.28 -19.99 0.68
C HIS A 201 -27.31 -18.85 -0.38
N GLU A 202 -26.30 -18.01 -0.39
CA GLU A 202 -26.15 -16.94 -1.36
C GLU A 202 -25.85 -17.50 -2.76
N LEU A 203 -24.95 -18.47 -2.87
CA LEU A 203 -24.59 -19.14 -4.13
C LEU A 203 -25.81 -19.76 -4.79
N ASN A 204 -26.72 -20.37 -4.01
CA ASN A 204 -27.95 -20.92 -4.52
C ASN A 204 -28.86 -19.84 -5.17
N THR A 205 -28.91 -18.63 -4.58
CA THR A 205 -29.66 -17.50 -5.19
C THR A 205 -29.03 -16.99 -6.47
N MET A 206 -27.72 -17.23 -6.66
CA MET A 206 -26.99 -16.89 -7.89
C MET A 206 -27.17 -17.94 -9.01
N GLY A 207 -27.81 -19.08 -8.72
CA GLY A 207 -28.05 -20.18 -9.68
C GLY A 207 -27.09 -21.36 -9.51
N VAL A 208 -26.27 -21.42 -8.47
CA VAL A 208 -25.44 -22.58 -8.14
C VAL A 208 -26.28 -23.58 -7.38
N THR A 209 -26.72 -24.64 -8.07
CA THR A 209 -27.61 -25.66 -7.50
C THR A 209 -26.89 -26.69 -6.64
N ARG A 210 -25.61 -26.94 -6.92
CA ARG A 210 -24.75 -27.85 -6.14
C ARG A 210 -23.92 -27.05 -5.15
N PRO A 211 -24.05 -27.31 -3.83
CA PRO A 211 -23.33 -26.54 -2.82
C PRO A 211 -21.81 -26.72 -2.94
N PHE A 212 -21.06 -25.65 -2.72
CA PHE A 212 -19.62 -25.73 -2.55
C PHE A 212 -19.31 -26.39 -1.22
N ASN A 213 -18.44 -27.37 -1.24
CA ASN A 213 -17.86 -28.00 -0.06
C ASN A 213 -16.36 -27.97 -0.24
N ILE A 214 -15.63 -27.58 0.79
CA ILE A 214 -14.18 -27.53 0.74
C ILE A 214 -13.57 -28.68 1.54
N ARG A 215 -12.39 -29.10 1.14
CA ARG A 215 -11.48 -29.94 1.89
C ARG A 215 -10.22 -29.15 2.15
N CYS A 216 -9.56 -29.40 3.29
CA CYS A 216 -8.41 -28.62 3.72
C CYS A 216 -7.27 -29.53 4.15
N GLY A 217 -6.03 -29.10 3.85
CA GLY A 217 -4.82 -29.75 4.31
C GLY A 217 -3.89 -28.75 5.01
N ILE A 218 -3.37 -29.11 6.18
CA ILE A 218 -2.47 -28.24 6.97
C ILE A 218 -1.22 -29.00 7.35
N ASN A 219 -0.06 -28.38 7.13
CA ASN A 219 1.21 -28.90 7.60
C ASN A 219 2.10 -27.77 8.13
N SER A 220 2.83 -28.07 9.20
CA SER A 220 3.79 -27.14 9.82
C SER A 220 5.22 -27.64 9.64
N GLY A 221 6.15 -26.74 9.38
CA GLY A 221 7.57 -27.08 9.28
C GLY A 221 8.40 -26.01 8.60
N ILE A 222 9.69 -26.33 8.42
CA ILE A 222 10.67 -25.42 7.81
C ILE A 222 10.43 -25.36 6.29
N CYS A 223 10.07 -24.18 5.78
CA CYS A 223 9.95 -23.87 4.36
C CYS A 223 10.99 -22.83 3.95
N THR A 224 11.21 -22.71 2.66
CA THR A 224 11.96 -21.58 2.09
C THR A 224 10.92 -20.59 1.54
N VAL A 225 10.89 -19.36 2.07
CA VAL A 225 9.94 -18.32 1.68
C VAL A 225 10.68 -17.07 1.20
N GLY A 226 10.17 -16.42 0.17
CA GLY A 226 10.79 -15.24 -0.41
C GLY A 226 10.36 -15.01 -1.86
N ASN A 227 11.14 -14.18 -2.55
CA ASN A 227 10.89 -13.82 -3.94
C ASN A 227 11.57 -14.84 -4.87
N PHE A 228 10.78 -15.59 -5.60
CA PHE A 228 11.22 -16.57 -6.60
C PHE A 228 10.75 -16.14 -7.99
N GLY A 229 11.58 -16.37 -8.98
CA GLY A 229 11.23 -16.10 -10.37
C GLY A 229 12.39 -15.60 -11.21
N SER A 230 12.05 -14.80 -12.21
CA SER A 230 13.00 -14.16 -13.13
C SER A 230 13.13 -12.68 -12.83
N GLU A 231 14.08 -12.01 -13.47
CA GLU A 231 14.25 -10.54 -13.38
C GLU A 231 12.97 -9.76 -13.75
N ASN A 232 12.10 -10.34 -14.61
CA ASN A 232 10.92 -9.68 -15.12
C ASN A 232 9.63 -10.08 -14.36
N ARG A 233 9.68 -11.15 -13.56
CA ARG A 233 8.53 -11.64 -12.80
C ARG A 233 8.97 -12.34 -11.55
N LEU A 234 8.57 -11.83 -10.40
CA LEU A 234 8.81 -12.38 -9.09
C LEU A 234 7.48 -12.73 -8.42
N ASP A 235 7.42 -13.90 -7.82
CA ASP A 235 6.33 -14.33 -6.97
C ASP A 235 6.86 -14.48 -5.53
N TYR A 236 6.24 -13.82 -4.57
CA TYR A 236 6.52 -14.05 -3.17
C TYR A 236 5.77 -15.30 -2.74
N THR A 237 6.50 -16.37 -2.42
CA THR A 237 5.90 -17.69 -2.17
C THR A 237 6.74 -18.53 -1.23
N ALA A 238 6.11 -19.55 -0.64
CA ALA A 238 6.79 -20.60 0.11
C ALA A 238 7.01 -21.84 -0.77
N ILE A 239 8.21 -22.42 -0.68
CA ILE A 239 8.55 -23.69 -1.36
C ILE A 239 9.18 -24.68 -0.39
N GLY A 240 9.05 -25.96 -0.72
CA GLY A 240 9.69 -27.05 0.03
C GLY A 240 8.78 -28.27 0.19
N ASN A 241 9.35 -29.34 0.75
CA ASN A 241 8.60 -30.58 0.98
C ASN A 241 7.40 -30.41 1.90
N GLN A 242 7.49 -29.44 2.83
CA GLN A 242 6.41 -29.15 3.78
C GLN A 242 5.18 -28.55 3.07
N VAL A 243 5.40 -27.74 2.04
CA VAL A 243 4.34 -27.19 1.18
C VAL A 243 3.66 -28.31 0.41
N ASN A 244 4.46 -29.22 -0.20
CA ASN A 244 3.93 -30.36 -0.92
C ASN A 244 3.13 -31.31 -0.01
N LEU A 245 3.56 -31.47 1.25
CA LEU A 245 2.84 -32.29 2.22
C LEU A 245 1.47 -31.69 2.55
N ALA A 246 1.38 -30.37 2.75
CA ALA A 246 0.10 -29.70 2.98
C ALA A 246 -0.89 -29.89 1.81
N SER A 247 -0.40 -29.76 0.56
CA SER A 247 -1.21 -30.02 -0.63
C SER A 247 -1.68 -31.47 -0.74
N ARG A 248 -0.82 -32.45 -0.40
CA ARG A 248 -1.22 -33.86 -0.41
C ARG A 248 -2.21 -34.20 0.70
N LEU A 249 -2.11 -33.56 1.87
CA LEU A 249 -3.09 -33.68 2.94
C LEU A 249 -4.45 -33.13 2.49
N GLU A 250 -4.47 -31.98 1.81
CA GLU A 250 -5.69 -31.43 1.24
C GLU A 250 -6.34 -32.44 0.26
N SER A 251 -5.56 -32.98 -0.68
CA SER A 251 -6.06 -33.93 -1.68
C SER A 251 -6.57 -35.24 -1.06
N ALA A 252 -6.03 -35.66 0.08
CA ALA A 252 -6.43 -36.85 0.82
C ALA A 252 -7.60 -36.61 1.79
N ALA A 253 -7.93 -35.35 2.08
CA ALA A 253 -9.04 -35.00 2.97
C ALA A 253 -10.40 -35.29 2.34
N GLY A 254 -11.32 -35.76 3.16
CA GLY A 254 -12.73 -35.94 2.76
C GLY A 254 -13.48 -34.63 2.64
N VAL A 255 -14.71 -34.73 2.15
CA VAL A 255 -15.62 -33.58 1.99
C VAL A 255 -15.89 -32.93 3.34
N GLY A 256 -15.59 -31.64 3.49
CA GLY A 256 -15.80 -30.93 4.75
C GLY A 256 -14.76 -31.25 5.85
N GLU A 257 -13.69 -31.98 5.52
CA GLU A 257 -12.65 -32.32 6.45
C GLU A 257 -11.47 -31.32 6.43
N VAL A 258 -10.81 -31.19 7.58
CA VAL A 258 -9.53 -30.50 7.76
C VAL A 258 -8.51 -31.55 8.21
N LEU A 259 -7.65 -31.99 7.26
CA LEU A 259 -6.64 -32.97 7.52
C LEU A 259 -5.32 -32.27 7.89
N ILE A 260 -4.72 -32.65 8.99
CA ILE A 260 -3.48 -32.03 9.45
C ILE A 260 -2.36 -33.07 9.62
N SER A 261 -1.10 -32.64 9.50
CA SER A 261 0.04 -33.48 9.80
C SER A 261 0.22 -33.69 11.32
N GLU A 262 0.99 -34.73 11.68
CA GLU A 262 1.38 -34.98 13.07
C GLU A 262 2.11 -33.77 13.67
N GLU A 263 2.99 -33.12 12.92
CA GLU A 263 3.71 -31.93 13.37
C GLU A 263 2.75 -30.79 13.75
N THR A 264 1.75 -30.55 12.91
CA THR A 264 0.71 -29.54 13.20
C THR A 264 -0.14 -29.96 14.41
N MET A 265 -0.46 -31.26 14.53
CA MET A 265 -1.20 -31.80 15.67
C MET A 265 -0.43 -31.56 16.98
N LEU A 266 0.88 -31.89 17.03
CA LEU A 266 1.71 -31.68 18.20
C LEU A 266 1.75 -30.22 18.67
N LEU A 267 1.75 -29.27 17.73
CA LEU A 267 1.71 -27.84 18.02
C LEU A 267 0.36 -27.38 18.56
N THR A 268 -0.73 -28.07 18.22
CA THR A 268 -2.10 -27.60 18.44
C THR A 268 -2.93 -28.46 19.42
N GLN A 269 -2.38 -29.57 19.90
CA GLN A 269 -3.07 -30.59 20.74
C GLN A 269 -3.70 -30.06 22.04
N LYS A 270 -3.25 -28.91 22.53
CA LYS A 270 -3.83 -28.27 23.72
C LYS A 270 -5.11 -27.48 23.44
N HIS A 271 -5.41 -27.24 22.16
CA HIS A 271 -6.48 -26.33 21.73
C HIS A 271 -7.59 -27.05 20.95
N PHE A 272 -7.27 -28.24 20.37
CA PHE A 272 -8.20 -28.97 19.53
C PHE A 272 -8.20 -30.45 19.88
N GLU A 273 -9.34 -31.10 19.65
CA GLU A 273 -9.47 -32.56 19.69
C GLU A 273 -9.31 -33.08 18.28
N PHE A 274 -8.60 -34.21 18.12
CA PHE A 274 -8.30 -34.79 16.81
C PHE A 274 -8.84 -36.22 16.72
N VAL A 275 -9.35 -36.53 15.55
CA VAL A 275 -9.74 -37.89 15.21
C VAL A 275 -8.60 -38.53 14.42
N PRO A 276 -7.99 -39.63 14.91
CA PRO A 276 -6.96 -40.33 14.15
C PRO A 276 -7.47 -40.79 12.80
N ASN A 277 -6.76 -40.45 11.74
CA ASN A 277 -7.05 -40.94 10.40
C ASN A 277 -6.07 -42.09 10.05
N LYS A 278 -6.36 -42.82 8.95
CA LYS A 278 -5.48 -43.88 8.48
C LYS A 278 -4.14 -43.31 8.02
N GLU A 279 -3.07 -44.10 8.14
CA GLU A 279 -1.77 -43.75 7.54
C GLU A 279 -1.97 -43.45 6.05
N ILE A 280 -1.61 -42.25 5.64
CA ILE A 280 -1.63 -41.82 4.26
C ILE A 280 -0.20 -41.90 3.75
N LYS A 281 0.04 -42.69 2.73
CA LYS A 281 1.33 -42.63 1.99
C LYS A 281 1.35 -41.35 1.17
N VAL A 282 2.16 -40.41 1.62
CA VAL A 282 2.30 -39.06 1.04
C VAL A 282 3.54 -39.00 0.15
#